data_45411c9690e86a0fc8b80f72a035f344
#
_entry.id   45411c9690e86a0fc8b80f72a035f344
#
_cell.length_a   1.000
_cell.length_b   1.000
_cell.length_c   1.000
_cell.angle_alpha   90.00
_cell.angle_beta   90.00
_cell.angle_gamma   90.00
#
_symmetry.space_group_name_H-M   'P 1'
#
loop_
_entity.id
_entity.type
_entity.pdbx_description
1 polymer ?
#
loop_
_entity_poly.entity_id
_entity_poly.type
_entity_poly.pdbx_seq_one_letter_code
_entity_poly.pdbx_strand_id
1 'polypeptide(L)'
;VNVVNASQQSKQAADLAQFFNDHYLADDDTVAGDDCPKQNMPVFLNYGTNRLVLDVPLRIRKKHSFSKRTALERALENRLDFRTFFEWFRNQEDFENEQKSIKRDWDYRDPALECVRKAALSMLDDAEEIKVRRNPLRMVVTRNDKEYRVDQLSDGEKCTLALLGDIARRVA
;
A
#
# COMPACT_ATOMS: atom_id res chain seq x y z
N VAL A 1 -12.34 -12.90 34.16
CA VAL A 1 -12.32 -12.91 32.69
C VAL A 1 -13.76 -12.72 32.24
N ASN A 2 -14.11 -11.49 31.81
CA ASN A 2 -15.45 -11.21 31.30
C ASN A 2 -15.61 -11.84 29.91
N VAL A 3 -16.46 -12.86 29.82
CA VAL A 3 -16.89 -13.42 28.52
C VAL A 3 -17.86 -12.44 27.91
N VAL A 4 -17.41 -11.62 26.96
CA VAL A 4 -18.27 -10.75 26.17
C VAL A 4 -19.08 -11.64 25.22
N ASN A 5 -20.40 -11.60 25.29
CA ASN A 5 -21.28 -12.40 24.44
C ASN A 5 -21.10 -12.02 22.95
N ALA A 6 -21.12 -12.99 22.05
CA ALA A 6 -20.94 -12.80 20.61
C ALA A 6 -21.90 -11.75 20.01
N SER A 7 -23.12 -11.60 20.55
CA SER A 7 -24.10 -10.58 20.17
C SER A 7 -23.66 -9.15 20.53
N GLN A 8 -22.93 -9.00 21.65
CA GLN A 8 -22.41 -7.71 22.13
C GLN A 8 -21.19 -7.29 21.29
N GLN A 9 -20.34 -8.24 20.88
CA GLN A 9 -19.23 -8.00 19.96
C GLN A 9 -19.70 -7.57 18.57
N SER A 10 -20.77 -8.16 18.04
CA SER A 10 -21.32 -7.78 16.74
C SER A 10 -21.93 -6.38 16.76
N LYS A 11 -22.57 -5.99 17.87
CA LYS A 11 -23.12 -4.63 18.03
C LYS A 11 -22.01 -3.59 18.14
N GLN A 12 -20.98 -3.84 18.95
CA GLN A 12 -19.83 -2.94 19.08
C GLN A 12 -19.06 -2.77 17.76
N ALA A 13 -18.95 -3.84 16.97
CA ALA A 13 -18.35 -3.77 15.64
C ALA A 13 -19.20 -2.93 14.66
N ALA A 14 -20.53 -3.04 14.74
CA ALA A 14 -21.45 -2.23 13.95
C ALA A 14 -21.41 -0.76 14.36
N ASP A 15 -21.41 -0.46 15.66
CA ASP A 15 -21.29 0.90 16.20
C ASP A 15 -19.97 1.56 15.79
N LEU A 16 -18.86 0.80 15.81
CA LEU A 16 -17.57 1.26 15.36
C LEU A 16 -17.56 1.51 13.85
N ALA A 17 -18.10 0.62 13.06
CA ALA A 17 -18.21 0.79 11.61
C ALA A 17 -19.05 2.01 11.24
N GLN A 18 -20.16 2.23 11.96
CA GLN A 18 -21.01 3.41 11.77
C GLN A 18 -20.27 4.69 12.16
N PHE A 19 -19.56 4.71 13.29
CA PHE A 19 -18.73 5.83 13.71
C PHE A 19 -17.68 6.20 12.63
N PHE A 20 -17.01 5.21 12.06
CA PHE A 20 -16.06 5.44 10.97
C PHE A 20 -16.72 5.98 9.71
N ASN A 21 -17.89 5.44 9.34
CA ASN A 21 -18.64 5.94 8.20
C ASN A 21 -19.04 7.40 8.41
N ASP A 22 -19.60 7.73 9.59
CA ASP A 22 -20.12 9.06 9.86
C ASP A 22 -19.03 10.14 9.97
N HIS A 23 -17.83 9.78 10.44
CA HIS A 23 -16.77 10.75 10.72
C HIS A 23 -15.66 10.84 9.66
N TYR A 24 -15.44 9.76 8.90
CA TYR A 24 -14.30 9.68 7.98
C TYR A 24 -14.65 9.30 6.54
N LEU A 25 -15.83 8.78 6.29
CA LEU A 25 -16.22 8.26 4.99
C LEU A 25 -17.47 8.92 4.38
N ALA A 26 -18.15 9.79 5.13
CA ALA A 26 -19.42 10.39 4.69
C ALA A 26 -19.29 11.35 3.49
N ASP A 27 -18.07 11.82 3.16
CA ASP A 27 -17.88 12.94 2.24
C ASP A 27 -17.23 12.60 0.89
N ASP A 28 -17.05 11.32 0.56
CA ASP A 28 -16.27 10.96 -0.66
C ASP A 28 -17.08 11.04 -1.97
N ASP A 29 -18.40 11.22 -1.95
CA ASP A 29 -19.22 11.17 -3.18
C ASP A 29 -20.18 12.35 -3.46
N THR A 30 -20.30 13.37 -2.60
CA THR A 30 -21.39 14.34 -2.80
C THR A 30 -21.13 15.82 -2.63
N VAL A 31 -19.97 16.26 -2.18
CA VAL A 31 -19.74 17.72 -1.98
C VAL A 31 -18.38 18.17 -2.54
N ALA A 32 -18.42 18.74 -3.73
CA ALA A 32 -17.41 19.66 -4.22
C ALA A 32 -17.54 20.99 -3.46
N GLY A 33 -17.00 21.05 -2.23
CA GLY A 33 -16.93 22.26 -1.42
C GLY A 33 -15.63 22.26 -0.64
N ASP A 34 -14.87 23.33 -0.82
CA ASP A 34 -13.48 23.51 -0.35
C ASP A 34 -13.35 23.67 1.19
N ASP A 35 -14.43 23.53 1.97
CA ASP A 35 -14.48 23.93 3.39
C ASP A 35 -14.68 22.78 4.40
N CYS A 36 -14.60 21.52 3.98
CA CYS A 36 -14.67 20.42 4.93
C CYS A 36 -13.27 20.13 5.50
N PRO A 37 -13.06 20.14 6.84
CA PRO A 37 -11.78 19.76 7.41
C PRO A 37 -11.50 18.30 7.02
N LYS A 38 -10.49 18.09 6.19
CA LYS A 38 -9.98 16.76 5.82
C LYS A 38 -9.48 16.09 7.10
N GLN A 39 -10.36 15.38 7.80
CA GLN A 39 -9.95 14.59 8.95
C GLN A 39 -9.08 13.45 8.43
N ASN A 40 -7.84 13.40 8.88
CA ASN A 40 -6.95 12.29 8.57
C ASN A 40 -7.49 11.02 9.23
N MET A 41 -7.87 10.04 8.43
CA MET A 41 -8.34 8.75 8.94
C MET A 41 -7.19 8.04 9.67
N PRO A 42 -7.38 7.60 10.93
CA PRO A 42 -6.34 6.86 11.64
C PRO A 42 -6.08 5.51 10.97
N VAL A 43 -4.81 5.16 10.83
CA VAL A 43 -4.39 3.87 10.27
C VAL A 43 -4.08 2.91 11.41
N PHE A 44 -4.79 1.78 11.45
CA PHE A 44 -4.57 0.69 12.40
C PHE A 44 -3.88 -0.46 11.70
N LEU A 45 -2.76 -0.92 12.22
CA LEU A 45 -1.95 -1.98 11.63
C LEU A 45 -1.57 -3.02 12.69
N ASN A 46 -1.66 -4.29 12.33
CA ASN A 46 -1.19 -5.39 13.16
C ASN A 46 -0.30 -6.32 12.34
N TYR A 47 0.99 -6.35 12.68
CA TYR A 47 1.97 -7.22 12.04
C TYR A 47 2.53 -8.22 13.04
N GLY A 48 2.40 -9.50 12.74
CA GLY A 48 2.98 -10.55 13.54
C GLY A 48 4.47 -10.74 13.35
N THR A 49 5.01 -11.70 14.08
CA THR A 49 6.41 -12.08 14.01
C THR A 49 6.76 -12.86 12.74
N ASN A 50 5.80 -13.57 12.15
CA ASN A 50 5.99 -14.30 10.90
C ASN A 50 5.80 -13.38 9.69
N ARG A 51 6.89 -12.74 9.26
CA ARG A 51 6.93 -11.74 8.19
C ARG A 51 7.56 -12.25 6.90
N LEU A 52 7.64 -13.57 6.71
CA LEU A 52 8.21 -14.16 5.51
C LEU A 52 7.40 -13.76 4.26
N VAL A 53 8.07 -13.11 3.33
CA VAL A 53 7.55 -12.83 1.99
C VAL A 53 7.76 -14.08 1.15
N LEU A 54 6.76 -14.95 1.12
CA LEU A 54 6.85 -16.25 0.46
C LEU A 54 6.60 -16.20 -1.05
N ASP A 55 5.95 -15.15 -1.55
CA ASP A 55 5.53 -15.11 -2.96
C ASP A 55 5.64 -13.69 -3.55
N VAL A 56 6.57 -13.54 -4.49
CA VAL A 56 6.57 -12.40 -5.41
C VAL A 56 5.65 -12.77 -6.57
N PRO A 57 4.52 -12.07 -6.78
CA PRO A 57 3.54 -12.47 -7.78
C PRO A 57 4.11 -12.33 -9.19
N LEU A 58 4.14 -13.43 -9.93
CA LEU A 58 4.49 -13.45 -11.35
C LEU A 58 3.29 -13.12 -12.25
N ARG A 59 2.07 -13.19 -11.72
CA ARG A 59 0.83 -12.89 -12.46
C ARG A 59 -0.21 -12.27 -11.54
N ILE A 60 -0.83 -11.18 -12.00
CA ILE A 60 -1.95 -10.55 -11.32
C ILE A 60 -3.25 -11.07 -11.95
N ARG A 61 -4.06 -11.77 -11.15
CA ARG A 61 -5.34 -12.35 -11.61
C ARG A 61 -6.57 -11.57 -11.19
N LYS A 62 -6.46 -10.74 -10.15
CA LYS A 62 -7.56 -9.91 -9.64
C LYS A 62 -7.13 -8.45 -9.67
N LYS A 63 -8.04 -7.57 -10.08
CA LYS A 63 -7.86 -6.13 -9.91
C LYS A 63 -8.32 -5.76 -8.51
N HIS A 64 -7.47 -5.15 -7.72
CA HIS A 64 -7.85 -4.53 -6.46
C HIS A 64 -8.20 -3.06 -6.73
N SER A 65 -9.27 -2.58 -6.08
CA SER A 65 -9.56 -1.16 -6.00
C SER A 65 -8.76 -0.59 -4.83
N PHE A 66 -8.00 0.46 -5.06
CA PHE A 66 -7.24 1.15 -4.03
C PHE A 66 -7.94 2.45 -3.69
N SER A 67 -8.61 2.47 -2.54
CA SER A 67 -9.30 3.63 -1.98
C SER A 67 -8.99 3.72 -0.48
N LYS A 68 -9.34 4.82 0.16
CA LYS A 68 -9.19 4.98 1.61
C LYS A 68 -9.87 3.86 2.41
N ARG A 69 -11.02 3.36 1.94
CA ARG A 69 -11.72 2.21 2.54
C ARG A 69 -10.89 0.94 2.46
N THR A 70 -10.32 0.64 1.30
CA THR A 70 -9.51 -0.56 1.09
C THR A 70 -8.13 -0.48 1.75
N ALA A 71 -7.70 0.72 2.15
CA ALA A 71 -6.46 0.89 2.91
C ALA A 71 -6.49 0.18 4.27
N LEU A 72 -7.67 0.10 4.91
CA LEU A 72 -7.85 -0.64 6.17
C LEU A 72 -8.18 -2.12 5.98
N GLU A 73 -8.47 -2.53 4.76
CA GLU A 73 -8.80 -3.92 4.47
C GLU A 73 -7.65 -4.83 4.89
N ARG A 74 -7.96 -5.88 5.66
CA ARG A 74 -6.99 -6.84 6.19
C ARG A 74 -5.88 -6.24 7.08
N ALA A 75 -6.05 -5.01 7.55
CA ALA A 75 -5.02 -4.31 8.36
C ALA A 75 -4.75 -4.98 9.71
N LEU A 76 -5.72 -5.72 10.25
CA LEU A 76 -5.62 -6.46 11.52
C LEU A 76 -5.32 -7.96 11.33
N GLU A 77 -5.21 -8.42 10.10
CA GLU A 77 -4.87 -9.82 9.79
C GLU A 77 -3.37 -10.05 9.94
N ASN A 78 -2.76 -10.08 10.91
CA ASN A 78 -1.40 -10.52 11.24
C ASN A 78 -0.53 -11.08 10.05
N ARG A 79 -0.69 -10.51 8.85
CA ARG A 79 -0.01 -10.95 7.62
C ARG A 79 0.48 -9.77 6.81
N LEU A 80 1.73 -9.86 6.32
CA LEU A 80 2.24 -9.00 5.27
C LEU A 80 1.74 -9.51 3.91
N ASP A 81 1.12 -8.63 3.15
CA ASP A 81 0.67 -8.94 1.79
C ASP A 81 1.51 -8.18 0.76
N PHE A 82 2.69 -8.72 0.47
CA PHE A 82 3.58 -8.17 -0.55
C PHE A 82 2.90 -8.10 -1.93
N ARG A 83 1.98 -9.03 -2.21
CA ARG A 83 1.26 -9.04 -3.47
C ARG A 83 0.40 -7.79 -3.66
N THR A 84 -0.36 -7.41 -2.65
CA THR A 84 -1.19 -6.20 -2.69
C THR A 84 -0.33 -4.94 -2.84
N PHE A 85 0.80 -4.87 -2.13
CA PHE A 85 1.77 -3.79 -2.33
C PHE A 85 2.31 -3.75 -3.77
N PHE A 86 2.74 -4.88 -4.32
CA PHE A 86 3.24 -4.97 -5.68
C PHE A 86 2.22 -4.52 -6.72
N GLU A 87 0.95 -4.95 -6.56
CA GLU A 87 -0.14 -4.56 -7.46
C GLU A 87 -0.42 -3.05 -7.39
N TRP A 88 -0.45 -2.49 -6.17
CA TRP A 88 -0.61 -1.05 -5.97
C TRP A 88 0.53 -0.27 -6.61
N PHE A 89 1.78 -0.63 -6.32
CA PHE A 89 2.96 0.05 -6.85
C PHE A 89 2.97 0.06 -8.39
N ARG A 90 2.67 -1.07 -8.99
CA ARG A 90 2.54 -1.19 -10.44
C ARG A 90 1.44 -0.27 -11.00
N ASN A 91 0.27 -0.26 -10.37
CA ASN A 91 -0.84 0.58 -10.82
C ASN A 91 -0.48 2.07 -10.72
N GLN A 92 0.24 2.48 -9.66
CA GLN A 92 0.72 3.85 -9.51
C GLN A 92 1.78 4.21 -10.57
N GLU A 93 2.68 3.29 -10.91
CA GLU A 93 3.61 3.52 -12.03
C GLU A 93 2.88 3.63 -13.38
N ASP A 94 1.87 2.81 -13.61
CA ASP A 94 1.06 2.89 -14.84
C ASP A 94 0.33 4.25 -14.91
N PHE A 95 -0.25 4.70 -13.79
CA PHE A 95 -0.86 6.02 -13.67
C PHE A 95 0.15 7.17 -13.86
N GLU A 96 1.32 7.11 -13.21
CA GLU A 96 2.39 8.10 -13.38
C GLU A 96 2.80 8.22 -14.86
N ASN A 97 2.95 7.08 -15.55
CA ASN A 97 3.30 7.05 -16.97
C ASN A 97 2.19 7.61 -17.87
N GLU A 98 0.93 7.35 -17.55
CA GLU A 98 -0.22 7.96 -18.23
C GLU A 98 -0.22 9.47 -18.04
N GLN A 99 -0.01 9.96 -16.81
CA GLN A 99 0.06 11.40 -16.52
C GLN A 99 1.22 12.09 -17.26
N LYS A 100 2.39 11.46 -17.36
CA LYS A 100 3.53 11.95 -18.17
C LYS A 100 3.12 12.17 -19.62
N SER A 101 2.40 11.22 -20.17
CA SER A 101 1.92 11.30 -21.56
C SER A 101 0.87 12.39 -21.76
N ILE A 102 -0.11 12.48 -20.86
CA ILE A 102 -1.20 13.49 -20.94
C ILE A 102 -0.64 14.90 -20.76
N LYS A 103 0.20 15.11 -19.76
CA LYS A 103 0.78 16.43 -19.43
C LYS A 103 1.95 16.81 -20.36
N ARG A 104 2.46 15.85 -21.17
CA ARG A 104 3.69 15.98 -21.96
C ARG A 104 4.89 16.41 -21.11
N ASP A 105 4.90 15.97 -19.85
CA ASP A 105 5.93 16.22 -18.85
C ASP A 105 6.57 14.89 -18.45
N TRP A 106 7.75 14.61 -18.98
CA TRP A 106 8.47 13.36 -18.73
C TRP A 106 9.11 13.31 -17.34
N ASP A 107 9.26 14.47 -16.70
CA ASP A 107 9.80 14.58 -15.35
C ASP A 107 8.73 14.49 -14.25
N TYR A 108 7.44 14.43 -14.65
CA TYR A 108 6.35 14.27 -13.70
C TYR A 108 6.57 13.05 -12.82
N ARG A 109 6.39 13.23 -11.51
CA ARG A 109 6.39 12.17 -10.50
C ARG A 109 5.08 12.21 -9.72
N ASP A 110 4.44 11.06 -9.59
CA ASP A 110 3.28 10.94 -8.72
C ASP A 110 3.72 11.09 -7.26
N PRO A 111 3.12 12.02 -6.47
CA PRO A 111 3.58 12.30 -5.10
C PRO A 111 3.45 11.09 -4.16
N ALA A 112 2.38 10.31 -4.28
CA ALA A 112 2.15 9.13 -3.46
C ALA A 112 3.18 8.04 -3.77
N LEU A 113 3.41 7.77 -5.04
CA LEU A 113 4.39 6.78 -5.48
C LEU A 113 5.82 7.21 -5.11
N GLU A 114 6.14 8.49 -5.25
CA GLU A 114 7.47 9.01 -4.90
C GLU A 114 7.74 8.94 -3.40
N CYS A 115 6.74 9.18 -2.56
CA CYS A 115 6.84 8.99 -1.12
C CYS A 115 7.17 7.53 -0.77
N VAL A 116 6.48 6.58 -1.42
CA VAL A 116 6.72 5.14 -1.22
C VAL A 116 8.10 4.71 -1.74
N ARG A 117 8.52 5.23 -2.91
CA ARG A 117 9.89 4.97 -3.42
C ARG A 117 10.95 5.42 -2.43
N LYS A 118 10.86 6.65 -1.93
CA LYS A 118 11.80 7.19 -0.94
C LYS A 118 11.82 6.38 0.35
N ALA A 119 10.66 6.00 0.87
CA ALA A 119 10.56 5.16 2.07
C ALA A 119 11.21 3.79 1.85
N ALA A 120 10.95 3.13 0.70
CA ALA A 120 11.54 1.85 0.38
C ALA A 120 13.07 1.93 0.23
N LEU A 121 13.57 2.95 -0.50
CA LEU A 121 14.99 3.14 -0.74
C LEU A 121 15.76 3.50 0.54
N SER A 122 15.15 4.24 1.48
CA SER A 122 15.81 4.61 2.74
C SER A 122 16.14 3.43 3.65
N MET A 123 15.55 2.26 3.39
CA MET A 123 15.71 1.05 4.19
C MET A 123 16.47 -0.07 3.48
N LEU A 124 16.85 0.16 2.24
CA LEU A 124 17.61 -0.81 1.45
C LEU A 124 18.99 -0.23 1.19
N ASP A 125 20.01 -0.86 1.74
CA ASP A 125 21.38 -0.40 1.59
C ASP A 125 21.78 -0.33 0.10
N ASP A 126 22.41 0.78 -0.29
CA ASP A 126 22.91 1.07 -1.65
C ASP A 126 21.85 1.00 -2.75
N ALA A 127 20.56 1.06 -2.41
CA ALA A 127 19.48 1.05 -3.38
C ALA A 127 19.27 2.46 -3.97
N GLU A 128 19.29 2.56 -5.28
CA GLU A 128 19.19 3.81 -6.05
C GLU A 128 17.79 3.98 -6.64
N GLU A 129 17.17 2.88 -7.07
CA GLU A 129 15.87 2.89 -7.72
C GLU A 129 15.07 1.63 -7.41
N ILE A 130 13.76 1.79 -7.28
CA ILE A 130 12.80 0.68 -7.24
C ILE A 130 11.74 0.90 -8.33
N LYS A 131 11.51 -0.14 -9.14
CA LYS A 131 10.54 -0.09 -10.25
C LYS A 131 9.98 -1.45 -10.61
N VAL A 132 8.91 -1.47 -11.40
CA VAL A 132 8.33 -2.70 -11.93
C VAL A 132 8.64 -2.84 -13.42
N ARG A 133 9.35 -3.89 -13.79
CA ARG A 133 9.52 -4.31 -15.17
C ARG A 133 8.28 -5.06 -15.64
N ARG A 134 7.81 -4.76 -16.86
CA ARG A 134 6.56 -5.31 -17.41
C ARG A 134 6.76 -6.63 -18.15
N ASN A 135 7.94 -6.84 -18.71
CA ASN A 135 8.24 -8.04 -19.52
C ASN A 135 9.63 -8.60 -19.19
N PRO A 136 9.71 -9.73 -18.48
CA PRO A 136 8.64 -10.34 -17.67
C PRO A 136 8.25 -9.45 -16.48
N LEU A 137 7.02 -9.65 -15.97
CA LEU A 137 6.52 -8.88 -14.85
C LEU A 137 7.32 -9.20 -13.57
N ARG A 138 8.00 -8.18 -13.02
CA ARG A 138 8.82 -8.32 -11.80
C ARG A 138 9.11 -6.96 -11.19
N MET A 139 9.25 -6.92 -9.87
CA MET A 139 9.80 -5.76 -9.17
C MET A 139 11.32 -5.89 -9.08
N VAL A 140 12.02 -4.81 -9.36
CA VAL A 140 13.49 -4.75 -9.33
C VAL A 140 13.97 -3.57 -8.50
N VAL A 141 15.12 -3.76 -7.87
CA VAL A 141 15.88 -2.74 -7.15
C VAL A 141 17.22 -2.57 -7.87
N THR A 142 17.57 -1.33 -8.19
CA THR A 142 18.87 -1.00 -8.79
C THR A 142 19.88 -0.66 -7.69
N ARG A 143 21.07 -1.26 -7.77
CA ARG A 143 22.23 -1.01 -6.89
C ARG A 143 23.51 -1.05 -7.73
N ASN A 144 24.33 -0.01 -7.64
CA ASN A 144 25.60 0.06 -8.39
C ASN A 144 25.38 -0.27 -9.88
N ASP A 145 24.42 0.37 -10.51
CA ASP A 145 24.02 0.17 -11.92
C ASP A 145 23.55 -1.25 -12.29
N LYS A 146 23.28 -2.11 -11.31
CA LYS A 146 22.76 -3.46 -11.53
C LYS A 146 21.35 -3.63 -11.00
N GLU A 147 20.50 -4.30 -11.78
CA GLU A 147 19.15 -4.63 -11.36
C GLU A 147 19.11 -5.99 -10.66
N TYR A 148 18.56 -6.00 -9.45
CA TYR A 148 18.27 -7.20 -8.68
C TYR A 148 16.75 -7.36 -8.58
N ARG A 149 16.25 -8.57 -8.81
CA ARG A 149 14.85 -8.88 -8.57
C ARG A 149 14.61 -8.94 -7.06
N VAL A 150 13.39 -8.56 -6.62
CA VAL A 150 13.05 -8.61 -5.19
C VAL A 150 13.19 -10.02 -4.60
N ASP A 151 12.96 -11.07 -5.38
CA ASP A 151 13.17 -12.45 -4.93
C ASP A 151 14.66 -12.81 -4.69
N GLN A 152 15.60 -12.04 -5.23
CA GLN A 152 17.03 -12.18 -5.02
C GLN A 152 17.58 -11.41 -3.80
N LEU A 153 16.77 -10.55 -3.21
CA LEU A 153 17.13 -9.83 -1.99
C LEU A 153 17.21 -10.79 -0.80
N SER A 154 17.92 -10.40 0.24
CA SER A 154 17.92 -11.13 1.51
C SER A 154 16.52 -11.18 2.12
N ASP A 155 16.26 -12.15 3.00
CA ASP A 155 14.94 -12.27 3.64
C ASP A 155 14.62 -11.06 4.52
N GLY A 156 15.63 -10.46 5.15
CA GLY A 156 15.47 -9.20 5.90
C GLY A 156 15.03 -8.05 5.02
N GLU A 157 15.69 -7.86 3.89
CA GLU A 157 15.34 -6.80 2.91
C GLU A 157 13.94 -7.01 2.31
N LYS A 158 13.60 -8.25 1.94
CA LYS A 158 12.25 -8.59 1.46
C LYS A 158 11.19 -8.25 2.50
N CYS A 159 11.45 -8.61 3.75
CA CYS A 159 10.56 -8.36 4.87
C CYS A 159 10.37 -6.86 5.12
N THR A 160 11.46 -6.10 5.13
CA THR A 160 11.47 -4.65 5.30
C THR A 160 10.72 -3.97 4.16
N LEU A 161 11.00 -4.34 2.93
CA LEU A 161 10.33 -3.80 1.75
C LEU A 161 8.81 -4.08 1.78
N ALA A 162 8.41 -5.30 2.15
CA ALA A 162 7.01 -5.67 2.27
C ALA A 162 6.29 -4.86 3.37
N LEU A 163 6.93 -4.69 4.53
CA LEU A 163 6.38 -3.94 5.65
C LEU A 163 6.20 -2.47 5.30
N LEU A 164 7.25 -1.83 4.82
CA LEU A 164 7.22 -0.42 4.45
C LEU A 164 6.30 -0.16 3.27
N GLY A 165 6.31 -1.03 2.29
CA GLY A 165 5.44 -0.95 1.14
C GLY A 165 3.96 -1.03 1.54
N ASP A 166 3.59 -1.93 2.46
CA ASP A 166 2.22 -2.03 2.93
C ASP A 166 1.81 -0.80 3.77
N ILE A 167 2.67 -0.31 4.67
CA ILE A 167 2.41 0.90 5.45
C ILE A 167 2.24 2.10 4.51
N ALA A 168 3.22 2.33 3.64
CA ALA A 168 3.25 3.49 2.76
C ALA A 168 2.02 3.52 1.82
N ARG A 169 1.65 2.36 1.24
CA ARG A 169 0.44 2.23 0.44
C ARG A 169 -0.85 2.60 1.19
N ARG A 170 -0.91 2.34 2.50
CA ARG A 170 -2.10 2.63 3.31
C ARG A 170 -2.22 4.09 3.70
N VAL A 171 -1.11 4.82 3.75
CA VAL A 171 -1.06 6.25 4.11
C VAL A 171 -0.98 7.18 2.90
N ALA A 172 -0.70 6.64 1.71
CA ALA A 172 -0.67 7.37 0.45
C ALA A 172 -2.07 7.56 -0.14
#